data_cf3f76cdd85b4a796b2e4c2fff87a9ac
#
_entry.id   cf3f76cdd85b4a796b2e4c2fff87a9ac
#
_cell.length_a   1.000
_cell.length_b   1.000
_cell.length_c   1.000
_cell.angle_alpha   90.00
_cell.angle_beta   90.00
_cell.angle_gamma   90.00
#
_symmetry.space_group_name_H-M   'P 1'
#
loop_
_entity.id
_entity.type
_entity.pdbx_description
1 polymer ?
#
loop_
_entity_poly.entity_id
_entity_poly.type
_entity_poly.pdbx_seq_one_letter_code
_entity_poly.pdbx_strand_id
1 'polypeptide(L)'
;MHHITDVESYNHYFGWYGGKMEQNGPWLDKFHAEHPDICIGISEYGTEGIINWHSNDPQCKDYTEEYQALYHEHLAQVFEDRPWVWATHCWNMFDFGCAARHEGGVAGRNNKGLMTIDRKTKKDSYFVYQAYWSKLPMIHIAGRRHAQRAGETTEIKV
;
A
#
# COMPACT_ATOMS: atom_id res chain seq x y z
N MET A 1 -19.18 20.40 4.77
CA MET A 1 -18.98 20.55 3.30
C MET A 1 -19.34 19.28 2.52
N HIS A 2 -19.70 18.21 3.22
CA HIS A 2 -19.89 16.85 2.67
C HIS A 2 -21.12 16.63 1.77
N HIS A 3 -21.93 17.61 1.47
CA HIS A 3 -23.16 17.45 0.65
C HIS A 3 -23.18 18.32 -0.61
N ILE A 4 -21.98 18.61 -1.16
CA ILE A 4 -21.85 19.46 -2.35
C ILE A 4 -21.60 18.59 -3.60
N THR A 5 -20.91 17.48 -3.42
CA THR A 5 -20.53 16.53 -4.49
C THR A 5 -21.30 15.21 -4.34
N ASP A 6 -21.49 14.49 -5.43
CA ASP A 6 -22.17 13.19 -5.42
C ASP A 6 -21.33 12.09 -4.76
N VAL A 7 -20.00 12.23 -4.82
CA VAL A 7 -19.04 11.33 -4.20
C VAL A 7 -17.91 12.13 -3.56
N GLU A 8 -17.33 11.58 -2.49
CA GLU A 8 -16.15 12.11 -1.84
C GLU A 8 -15.03 11.10 -1.79
N SER A 9 -13.79 11.58 -1.79
CA SER A 9 -12.62 10.73 -1.60
C SER A 9 -11.49 11.48 -0.88
N TYR A 10 -10.65 10.71 -0.20
CA TYR A 10 -9.55 11.25 0.60
C TYR A 10 -8.22 10.62 0.21
N ASN A 11 -7.17 11.45 0.22
CA ASN A 11 -5.79 10.97 0.30
C ASN A 11 -5.55 10.50 1.74
N HIS A 12 -5.40 9.20 1.94
CA HIS A 12 -5.40 8.62 3.27
C HIS A 12 -4.18 7.72 3.50
N TYR A 13 -3.33 8.10 4.48
CA TYR A 13 -2.00 7.51 4.64
C TYR A 13 -1.69 7.08 6.08
N PHE A 14 -2.67 6.59 6.84
CA PHE A 14 -2.38 5.96 8.13
C PHE A 14 -1.49 4.72 7.92
N GLY A 15 -0.41 4.67 8.70
CA GLY A 15 0.64 3.67 8.53
C GLY A 15 1.78 4.11 7.60
N TRP A 16 1.77 5.39 7.13
CA TRP A 16 2.91 5.95 6.41
C TRP A 16 3.26 7.37 6.87
N TYR A 17 2.39 8.36 6.71
CA TYR A 17 2.65 9.74 7.14
C TYR A 17 2.23 10.00 8.58
N GLY A 18 1.41 9.17 9.17
CA GLY A 18 0.99 9.24 10.56
C GLY A 18 0.11 8.06 10.93
N GLY A 19 -0.15 7.88 12.22
CA GLY A 19 -0.98 6.78 12.71
C GLY A 19 -0.40 5.39 12.40
N LYS A 20 -1.26 4.39 12.51
CA LYS A 20 -0.98 2.99 12.20
C LYS A 20 -1.90 2.50 11.09
N MET A 21 -1.46 1.52 10.29
CA MET A 21 -2.26 0.99 9.17
C MET A 21 -3.59 0.38 9.63
N GLU A 22 -3.64 -0.17 10.85
CA GLU A 22 -4.86 -0.75 11.44
C GLU A 22 -5.95 0.29 11.71
N GLN A 23 -5.62 1.57 11.70
CA GLN A 23 -6.60 2.66 11.91
C GLN A 23 -7.41 2.99 10.65
N ASN A 24 -7.01 2.49 9.46
CA ASN A 24 -7.72 2.78 8.21
C ASN A 24 -9.16 2.25 8.23
N GLY A 25 -9.36 1.02 8.63
CA GLY A 25 -10.69 0.41 8.72
C GLY A 25 -11.62 1.16 9.69
N PRO A 26 -11.24 1.33 10.98
CA PRO A 26 -12.05 2.09 11.94
C PRO A 26 -12.35 3.53 11.51
N TRP A 27 -11.42 4.18 10.80
CA TRP A 27 -11.66 5.53 10.28
C TRP A 27 -12.76 5.54 9.20
N LEU A 28 -12.70 4.59 8.26
CA LEU A 28 -13.73 4.41 7.23
C LEU A 28 -15.09 4.10 7.85
N ASP A 29 -15.14 3.18 8.82
CA ASP A 29 -16.37 2.78 9.50
C ASP A 29 -17.01 3.96 10.23
N LYS A 30 -16.19 4.76 10.92
CA LYS A 30 -16.65 5.97 11.59
C LYS A 30 -17.22 6.99 10.60
N PHE A 31 -16.50 7.25 9.50
CA PHE A 31 -16.99 8.19 8.48
C PHE A 31 -18.33 7.73 7.91
N HIS A 32 -18.46 6.47 7.55
CA HIS A 32 -19.68 5.92 6.99
C HIS A 32 -20.86 5.97 8.00
N ALA A 33 -20.60 5.72 9.27
CA ALA A 33 -21.60 5.83 10.32
C ALA A 33 -22.07 7.28 10.55
N GLU A 34 -21.15 8.26 10.47
CA GLU A 34 -21.48 9.69 10.63
C GLU A 34 -22.12 10.30 9.37
N HIS A 35 -21.84 9.73 8.19
CA HIS A 35 -22.28 10.22 6.88
C HIS A 35 -22.79 9.09 5.97
N PRO A 36 -23.90 8.42 6.35
CA PRO A 36 -24.36 7.23 5.63
C PRO A 36 -24.84 7.51 4.19
N ASP A 37 -25.17 8.76 3.90
CA ASP A 37 -25.64 9.20 2.56
C ASP A 37 -24.50 9.58 1.62
N ILE A 38 -23.23 9.56 2.10
CA ILE A 38 -22.09 9.96 1.29
C ILE A 38 -21.35 8.74 0.78
N CYS A 39 -21.20 8.68 -0.54
CA CYS A 39 -20.33 7.69 -1.18
C CYS A 39 -18.87 8.08 -0.95
N ILE A 40 -18.18 7.37 -0.03
CA ILE A 40 -16.78 7.61 0.26
C ILE A 40 -15.87 6.71 -0.57
N GLY A 41 -14.73 7.26 -1.01
CA GLY A 41 -13.62 6.55 -1.63
C GLY A 41 -12.28 6.97 -1.05
N ILE A 42 -11.23 6.27 -1.43
CA ILE A 42 -9.84 6.61 -1.11
C ILE A 42 -9.13 6.98 -2.41
N SER A 43 -8.83 8.28 -2.57
CA SER A 43 -8.21 8.82 -3.78
C SER A 43 -6.70 8.56 -3.84
N GLU A 44 -6.05 8.44 -2.69
CA GLU A 44 -4.67 7.97 -2.61
C GLU A 44 -4.43 7.21 -1.30
N TYR A 45 -3.68 6.12 -1.40
CA TYR A 45 -3.08 5.39 -0.28
C TYR A 45 -1.84 4.66 -0.77
N GLY A 46 -0.87 4.39 0.09
CA GLY A 46 0.34 3.66 -0.27
C GLY A 46 1.54 4.00 0.61
N THR A 47 2.53 3.14 0.56
CA THR A 47 3.81 3.31 1.25
C THR A 47 4.96 3.15 0.28
N GLU A 48 6.14 3.65 0.63
CA GLU A 48 7.32 3.46 -0.21
C GLU A 48 7.94 2.08 0.04
N GLY A 49 8.46 1.47 -1.04
CA GLY A 49 9.22 0.25 -0.99
C GLY A 49 10.37 0.29 -2.00
N ILE A 50 11.59 0.05 -1.52
CA ILE A 50 12.81 0.02 -2.33
C ILE A 50 13.24 -1.44 -2.45
N ILE A 51 13.29 -1.97 -3.67
CA ILE A 51 13.45 -3.41 -3.96
C ILE A 51 14.74 -4.05 -3.40
N ASN A 52 15.72 -3.23 -3.00
CA ASN A 52 16.98 -3.70 -2.42
C ASN A 52 17.04 -3.49 -0.91
N TRP A 53 15.98 -2.95 -0.30
CA TRP A 53 15.89 -2.74 1.14
C TRP A 53 14.93 -3.78 1.72
N HIS A 54 15.44 -4.53 2.69
CA HIS A 54 14.74 -5.67 3.25
C HIS A 54 14.80 -5.68 4.78
N SER A 55 13.78 -6.24 5.41
CA SER A 55 13.71 -6.45 6.84
C SER A 55 12.97 -7.74 7.17
N ASN A 56 13.45 -8.48 8.19
CA ASN A 56 12.70 -9.58 8.80
C ASN A 56 11.63 -9.11 9.79
N ASP A 57 11.72 -7.83 10.22
CA ASP A 57 10.74 -7.16 11.09
C ASP A 57 10.42 -5.78 10.48
N PRO A 58 9.58 -5.75 9.42
CA PRO A 58 9.30 -4.54 8.67
C PRO A 58 8.52 -3.52 9.52
N GLN A 59 8.99 -2.26 9.51
CA GLN A 59 8.43 -1.17 10.29
C GLN A 59 8.02 0.02 9.42
N CYS A 60 7.04 0.78 9.89
CA CYS A 60 6.63 2.02 9.23
C CYS A 60 7.83 2.93 8.96
N LYS A 61 7.96 3.43 7.75
CA LYS A 61 9.05 4.31 7.30
C LYS A 61 10.44 3.65 7.18
N ASP A 62 10.52 2.33 7.16
CA ASP A 62 11.79 1.63 6.89
C ASP A 62 12.10 1.51 5.38
N TYR A 63 11.16 1.86 4.52
CA TYR A 63 11.25 1.82 3.07
C TYR A 63 11.51 0.42 2.49
N THR A 64 11.31 -0.63 3.28
CA THR A 64 11.52 -2.00 2.81
C THR A 64 10.39 -2.46 1.88
N GLU A 65 10.72 -3.38 0.99
CA GLU A 65 9.73 -4.01 0.11
C GLU A 65 8.69 -4.79 0.93
N GLU A 66 9.14 -5.40 2.04
CA GLU A 66 8.29 -6.18 2.94
C GLU A 66 7.25 -5.30 3.64
N TYR A 67 7.63 -4.10 4.14
CA TYR A 67 6.65 -3.18 4.73
C TYR A 67 5.64 -2.71 3.69
N GLN A 68 6.09 -2.40 2.49
CA GLN A 68 5.17 -2.00 1.41
C GLN A 68 4.16 -3.12 1.11
N ALA A 69 4.62 -4.36 0.97
CA ALA A 69 3.74 -5.50 0.71
C ALA A 69 2.73 -5.72 1.83
N LEU A 70 3.20 -5.72 3.10
CA LEU A 70 2.37 -5.87 4.29
C LEU A 70 1.28 -4.79 4.38
N TYR A 71 1.64 -3.54 4.13
CA TYR A 71 0.71 -2.42 4.14
C TYR A 71 -0.39 -2.61 3.07
N HIS A 72 0.00 -2.91 1.84
CA HIS A 72 -0.96 -3.06 0.74
C HIS A 72 -1.86 -4.28 0.92
N GLU A 73 -1.35 -5.37 1.49
CA GLU A 73 -2.15 -6.54 1.83
C GLU A 73 -3.21 -6.20 2.90
N HIS A 74 -2.80 -5.51 3.96
CA HIS A 74 -3.72 -5.06 5.00
C HIS A 74 -4.82 -4.15 4.43
N LEU A 75 -4.45 -3.16 3.59
CA LEU A 75 -5.42 -2.25 2.99
C LEU A 75 -6.34 -2.96 1.97
N ALA A 76 -5.82 -3.92 1.20
CA ALA A 76 -6.66 -4.70 0.30
C ALA A 76 -7.77 -5.44 1.07
N GLN A 77 -7.43 -6.06 2.21
CA GLN A 77 -8.42 -6.71 3.09
C GLN A 77 -9.39 -5.68 3.70
N VAL A 78 -8.89 -4.54 4.18
CA VAL A 78 -9.74 -3.46 4.73
C VAL A 78 -10.80 -3.03 3.71
N PHE A 79 -10.46 -2.92 2.44
CA PHE A 79 -11.39 -2.52 1.39
C PHE A 79 -12.33 -3.64 0.97
N GLU A 80 -11.85 -4.89 0.91
CA GLU A 80 -12.69 -6.07 0.62
C GLU A 80 -13.82 -6.23 1.64
N ASP A 81 -13.53 -5.94 2.91
CA ASP A 81 -14.52 -5.99 4.00
C ASP A 81 -15.53 -4.83 3.96
N ARG A 82 -15.35 -3.84 3.06
CA ARG A 82 -16.16 -2.60 2.99
C ARG A 82 -16.69 -2.31 1.59
N PRO A 83 -17.63 -3.14 1.08
CA PRO A 83 -18.13 -3.02 -0.29
C PRO A 83 -18.87 -1.69 -0.57
N TRP A 84 -19.12 -0.89 0.44
CA TRP A 84 -19.70 0.44 0.33
C TRP A 84 -18.66 1.53 0.00
N VAL A 85 -17.36 1.22 0.05
CA VAL A 85 -16.30 2.10 -0.48
C VAL A 85 -16.35 2.06 -2.00
N TRP A 86 -16.73 3.17 -2.64
CA TRP A 86 -17.01 3.18 -4.08
C TRP A 86 -15.76 3.04 -4.95
N ALA A 87 -14.61 3.51 -4.49
CA ALA A 87 -13.33 3.38 -5.20
C ALA A 87 -12.12 3.49 -4.28
N THR A 88 -11.04 2.83 -4.67
CA THR A 88 -9.74 2.90 -4.01
C THR A 88 -8.64 3.06 -5.06
N HIS A 89 -7.81 4.09 -4.92
CA HIS A 89 -6.75 4.39 -5.88
C HIS A 89 -5.39 4.30 -5.17
N CYS A 90 -4.66 3.24 -5.48
CA CYS A 90 -3.30 3.07 -4.97
C CYS A 90 -2.38 4.16 -5.52
N TRP A 91 -1.61 4.81 -4.65
CA TRP A 91 -0.53 5.68 -5.03
C TRP A 91 0.80 4.96 -4.78
N ASN A 92 1.48 4.41 -5.80
CA ASN A 92 1.13 4.63 -7.20
C ASN A 92 1.51 3.36 -8.00
N MET A 93 1.19 3.30 -9.31
CA MET A 93 1.56 2.14 -10.13
C MET A 93 3.06 2.03 -10.36
N PHE A 94 3.76 3.15 -10.56
CA PHE A 94 5.19 3.19 -10.84
C PHE A 94 5.92 4.14 -9.90
N ASP A 95 7.15 3.81 -9.53
CA ASP A 95 8.06 4.80 -8.97
C ASP A 95 8.29 5.92 -10.00
N PHE A 96 8.49 7.16 -9.51
CA PHE A 96 8.69 8.30 -10.40
C PHE A 96 9.64 9.35 -9.83
N GLY A 97 10.22 10.16 -10.71
CA GLY A 97 11.07 11.28 -10.34
C GLY A 97 10.27 12.38 -9.66
N CYS A 98 10.78 12.89 -8.53
CA CYS A 98 10.23 14.01 -7.80
C CYS A 98 11.37 14.80 -7.17
N ALA A 99 11.89 15.80 -7.87
CA ALA A 99 13.12 16.51 -7.51
C ALA A 99 13.10 17.14 -6.11
N ALA A 100 11.93 17.56 -5.64
CA ALA A 100 11.76 18.17 -4.31
C ALA A 100 11.73 17.16 -3.16
N ARG A 101 11.77 15.83 -3.46
CA ARG A 101 11.55 14.80 -2.45
C ARG A 101 12.85 14.40 -1.76
N HIS A 102 12.93 14.64 -0.44
CA HIS A 102 14.08 14.32 0.41
C HIS A 102 13.64 13.73 1.76
N GLU A 103 12.54 12.98 1.80
CA GLU A 103 11.90 12.50 3.04
C GLU A 103 12.47 11.16 3.57
N GLY A 104 13.50 10.66 2.95
CA GLY A 104 14.06 9.33 3.15
C GLY A 104 14.04 8.53 1.84
N GLY A 105 14.49 7.29 1.87
CA GLY A 105 14.62 6.48 0.67
C GLY A 105 15.61 7.07 -0.34
N VAL A 106 15.29 6.98 -1.63
CA VAL A 106 16.11 7.52 -2.70
C VAL A 106 15.77 9.00 -2.92
N ALA A 107 16.75 9.89 -2.74
CA ALA A 107 16.56 11.32 -2.97
C ALA A 107 16.06 11.61 -4.40
N GLY A 108 15.15 12.56 -4.54
CA GLY A 108 14.57 12.95 -5.82
C GLY A 108 13.63 11.90 -6.44
N ARG A 109 13.18 10.93 -5.65
CA ARG A 109 12.30 9.85 -6.12
C ARG A 109 11.14 9.60 -5.16
N ASN A 110 9.97 9.34 -5.71
CA ASN A 110 8.86 8.71 -4.99
C ASN A 110 8.89 7.20 -5.27
N ASN A 111 9.07 6.39 -4.22
CA ASN A 111 9.19 4.94 -4.33
C ASN A 111 7.88 4.22 -3.93
N LYS A 112 6.72 4.90 -4.02
CA LYS A 112 5.41 4.30 -3.73
C LYS A 112 4.88 3.43 -4.88
N GLY A 113 5.60 3.33 -5.99
CA GLY A 113 5.21 2.47 -7.10
C GLY A 113 5.08 1.01 -6.69
N LEU A 114 4.06 0.34 -7.23
CA LEU A 114 3.98 -1.13 -7.21
C LEU A 114 5.02 -1.75 -8.15
N MET A 115 5.56 -0.95 -9.04
CA MET A 115 6.65 -1.30 -9.95
C MET A 115 7.74 -0.24 -9.91
N THR A 116 8.95 -0.64 -10.29
CA THR A 116 10.11 0.25 -10.37
C THR A 116 9.95 1.35 -11.43
N ILE A 117 10.75 2.41 -11.32
CA ILE A 117 10.71 3.58 -12.21
C ILE A 117 10.98 3.23 -13.68
N ASP A 118 11.77 2.21 -13.94
CA ASP A 118 12.04 1.68 -15.29
C ASP A 118 10.93 0.77 -15.83
N ARG A 119 9.90 0.53 -15.01
CA ARG A 119 8.71 -0.31 -15.29
C ARG A 119 9.01 -1.79 -15.54
N LYS A 120 10.22 -2.25 -15.21
CA LYS A 120 10.65 -3.63 -15.50
C LYS A 120 10.40 -4.60 -14.35
N THR A 121 10.45 -4.12 -13.10
CA THR A 121 10.34 -4.97 -11.92
C THR A 121 9.03 -4.72 -11.18
N LYS A 122 8.23 -5.76 -11.05
CA LYS A 122 7.08 -5.80 -10.16
C LYS A 122 7.59 -6.03 -8.74
N LYS A 123 7.16 -5.19 -7.80
CA LYS A 123 7.42 -5.37 -6.37
C LYS A 123 6.43 -6.37 -5.76
N ASP A 124 6.69 -6.86 -4.55
CA ASP A 124 5.80 -7.82 -3.90
C ASP A 124 4.38 -7.25 -3.73
N SER A 125 4.25 -5.96 -3.44
CA SER A 125 2.97 -5.24 -3.38
C SER A 125 2.15 -5.27 -4.68
N TYR A 126 2.77 -5.39 -5.86
CA TYR A 126 2.06 -5.61 -7.12
C TYR A 126 1.31 -6.94 -7.12
N PHE A 127 1.94 -7.99 -6.59
CA PHE A 127 1.36 -9.34 -6.57
C PHE A 127 0.23 -9.47 -5.56
N VAL A 128 0.22 -8.64 -4.51
CA VAL A 128 -0.95 -8.50 -3.62
C VAL A 128 -2.19 -8.15 -4.44
N TYR A 129 -2.13 -7.09 -5.25
CA TYR A 129 -3.29 -6.69 -6.07
C TYR A 129 -3.60 -7.68 -7.18
N GLN A 130 -2.59 -8.35 -7.73
CA GLN A 130 -2.85 -9.42 -8.68
C GLN A 130 -3.64 -10.55 -8.02
N ALA A 131 -3.35 -10.89 -6.75
CA ALA A 131 -4.08 -11.92 -6.01
C ALA A 131 -5.53 -11.48 -5.71
N TYR A 132 -5.75 -10.24 -5.30
CA TYR A 132 -7.09 -9.74 -4.97
C TYR A 132 -7.96 -9.44 -6.19
N TRP A 133 -7.38 -8.90 -7.27
CA TRP A 133 -8.17 -8.39 -8.39
C TRP A 133 -8.19 -9.27 -9.64
N SER A 134 -7.27 -10.23 -9.77
CA SER A 134 -7.24 -11.14 -10.91
C SER A 134 -8.16 -12.33 -10.67
N LYS A 135 -8.90 -12.72 -11.72
CA LYS A 135 -9.66 -13.98 -11.74
C LYS A 135 -8.80 -15.18 -12.17
N LEU A 136 -7.58 -14.93 -12.61
CA LEU A 136 -6.66 -15.99 -13.03
C LEU A 136 -5.94 -16.56 -11.79
N PRO A 137 -5.85 -17.88 -11.65
CA PRO A 137 -5.04 -18.49 -10.61
C PRO A 137 -3.60 -17.99 -10.67
N MET A 138 -3.05 -17.65 -9.52
CA MET A 138 -1.66 -17.23 -9.41
C MET A 138 -1.07 -17.72 -8.09
N ILE A 139 0.25 -17.85 -8.07
CA ILE A 139 1.04 -18.05 -6.86
C ILE A 139 2.28 -17.15 -6.93
N HIS A 140 2.65 -16.55 -5.84
CA HIS A 140 3.83 -15.69 -5.73
C HIS A 140 4.53 -15.93 -4.40
N ILE A 141 5.85 -16.04 -4.43
CA ILE A 141 6.69 -16.11 -3.23
C ILE A 141 7.19 -14.71 -2.92
N ALA A 142 6.66 -14.10 -1.86
CA ALA A 142 7.09 -12.79 -1.39
C ALA A 142 8.49 -12.83 -0.77
N GLY A 143 9.18 -11.69 -0.75
CA GLY A 143 10.52 -11.55 -0.17
C GLY A 143 11.62 -12.31 -0.91
N ARG A 144 11.40 -12.76 -2.13
CA ARG A 144 12.39 -13.55 -2.91
C ARG A 144 13.70 -12.79 -3.17
N ARG A 145 13.67 -11.47 -3.13
CA ARG A 145 14.86 -10.61 -3.27
C ARG A 145 15.66 -10.49 -1.98
N HIS A 146 15.06 -10.78 -0.84
CA HIS A 146 15.72 -10.86 0.46
C HIS A 146 16.48 -12.18 0.59
N ALA A 147 17.53 -12.34 -0.20
CA ALA A 147 18.26 -13.61 -0.32
C ALA A 147 19.16 -13.91 0.90
N GLN A 148 19.60 -12.88 1.62
CA GLN A 148 20.46 -13.03 2.82
C GLN A 148 19.61 -12.77 4.06
N ARG A 149 19.27 -13.84 4.76
CA ARG A 149 18.48 -13.80 6.00
C ARG A 149 19.30 -14.35 7.14
N ALA A 150 19.30 -13.65 8.29
CA ALA A 150 19.90 -14.14 9.51
C ALA A 150 18.98 -15.16 10.20
N GLY A 151 19.55 -16.22 10.76
CA GLY A 151 18.84 -17.22 11.52
C GLY A 151 18.81 -18.60 10.86
N GLU A 152 18.42 -19.63 11.64
CA GLU A 152 18.34 -21.02 11.18
C GLU A 152 17.05 -21.31 10.42
N THR A 153 15.99 -20.57 10.71
CA THR A 153 14.68 -20.69 10.05
C THR A 153 14.18 -19.33 9.60
N THR A 154 13.41 -19.30 8.52
CA THR A 154 12.75 -18.10 8.02
C THR A 154 11.34 -18.45 7.54
N GLU A 155 10.38 -17.56 7.83
CA GLU A 155 9.06 -17.64 7.24
C GLU A 155 9.09 -17.04 5.83
N ILE A 156 8.45 -17.72 4.90
CA ILE A 156 8.27 -17.25 3.53
C ILE A 156 6.78 -17.15 3.29
N LYS A 157 6.31 -15.96 2.98
CA LYS A 157 4.94 -15.72 2.59
C LYS A 157 4.72 -16.07 1.12
N VAL A 158 3.66 -16.80 0.86
CA VAL A 158 3.27 -17.26 -0.48
C VAL A 158 1.88 -16.77 -0.82
#